data_1bb7e80f1b537666112b677c005edac3
#
_entry.id   1bb7e80f1b537666112b677c005edac3
#
_cell.length_a   1.000
_cell.length_b   1.000
_cell.length_c   1.000
_cell.angle_alpha   90.00
_cell.angle_beta   90.00
_cell.angle_gamma   90.00
#
_symmetry.space_group_name_H-M   'P 1'
#
loop_
_entity.id
_entity.type
_entity.pdbx_description
1 polymer ?
#
loop_
_entity_poly.entity_id
_entity_poly.type
_entity_poly.pdbx_seq_one_letter_code
_entity_poly.pdbx_strand_id
1 'polypeptide(L)'
;DKTLYQIREELKKLETEDGTPLYQDVNPFWHSTIRPFWDDTTEKLDNEQLSDKTLLEYKKSMILYGPPGTSKSYQARKMAEGMIAEALRKNSANISEAISSLQNTLDSHIHVLQMHPNYTYDDFIIGKSIDNGNIVVKPGKMLQIIKGIDTEDKIPHFVILDEINRVDISRVFGELFTAMEASYRDKGVELSVNINDIPEDEIKGLQDKGMINDDKLYLKVPNNMYF
;
A
#
# COMPACT_ATOMS: atom_id res chain seq x y z
N ASP A 1 27.81 -14.14 11.19
CA ASP A 1 26.58 -14.95 11.15
C ASP A 1 26.05 -15.11 12.57
N LYS A 2 24.91 -14.45 12.87
CA LYS A 2 24.22 -14.66 14.13
C LYS A 2 23.59 -16.04 14.12
N THR A 3 23.75 -16.80 15.20
CA THR A 3 23.07 -18.10 15.31
C THR A 3 21.55 -17.86 15.43
N LEU A 4 20.74 -18.84 15.03
CA LEU A 4 19.28 -18.83 15.17
C LEU A 4 18.86 -18.51 16.62
N TYR A 5 19.65 -18.93 17.59
CA TYR A 5 19.44 -18.61 19.00
C TYR A 5 19.58 -17.11 19.31
N GLN A 6 20.60 -16.45 18.75
CA GLN A 6 20.79 -15.00 18.94
C GLN A 6 19.68 -14.18 18.30
N ILE A 7 19.22 -14.58 17.12
CA ILE A 7 18.07 -13.95 16.45
C ILE A 7 16.80 -14.09 17.30
N ARG A 8 16.57 -15.28 17.88
CA ARG A 8 15.42 -15.53 18.75
C ARG A 8 15.43 -14.63 20.00
N GLU A 9 16.60 -14.46 20.63
CA GLU A 9 16.72 -13.59 21.82
C GLU A 9 16.56 -12.10 21.47
N GLU A 10 16.91 -11.71 20.27
CA GLU A 10 16.65 -10.34 19.80
C GLU A 10 15.17 -10.11 19.51
N LEU A 11 14.49 -11.07 18.90
CA LEU A 11 13.06 -11.01 18.62
C LEU A 11 12.21 -10.89 19.89
N LYS A 12 12.61 -11.58 20.96
CA LYS A 12 11.92 -11.49 22.25
C LYS A 12 12.02 -10.13 22.94
N LYS A 13 12.99 -9.30 22.54
CA LYS A 13 13.20 -7.95 23.10
C LYS A 13 12.43 -6.86 22.36
N LEU A 14 11.77 -7.22 21.27
CA LEU A 14 10.97 -6.25 20.51
C LEU A 14 9.65 -6.01 21.23
N GLU A 15 9.44 -4.77 21.60
CA GLU A 15 8.24 -4.27 22.26
C GLU A 15 7.64 -3.13 21.45
N THR A 16 6.34 -2.95 21.57
CA THR A 16 5.64 -1.76 21.07
C THR A 16 5.95 -0.54 21.93
N GLU A 17 5.63 0.67 21.50
CA GLU A 17 5.89 1.91 22.25
C GLU A 17 5.26 1.93 23.67
N ASP A 18 4.23 1.13 23.89
CA ASP A 18 3.57 0.95 25.19
C ASP A 18 4.17 -0.18 26.06
N GLY A 19 5.28 -0.78 25.61
CA GLY A 19 5.98 -1.85 26.35
C GLY A 19 5.35 -3.23 26.19
N THR A 20 4.38 -3.41 25.25
CA THR A 20 3.82 -4.73 24.98
C THR A 20 4.77 -5.51 24.08
N PRO A 21 5.08 -6.79 24.38
CA PRO A 21 5.90 -7.60 23.49
C PRO A 21 5.28 -7.70 22.10
N LEU A 22 6.07 -7.36 21.07
CA LEU A 22 5.61 -7.34 19.68
C LEU A 22 5.13 -8.73 19.23
N TYR A 23 5.71 -9.78 19.82
CA TYR A 23 5.40 -11.17 19.52
C TYR A 23 5.12 -11.94 20.80
N GLN A 24 3.85 -12.21 21.05
CA GLN A 24 3.40 -13.01 22.21
C GLN A 24 3.46 -14.52 21.93
N ASP A 25 3.76 -14.93 20.70
CA ASP A 25 3.82 -16.34 20.33
C ASP A 25 5.01 -17.06 20.95
N VAL A 26 4.78 -18.28 21.39
CA VAL A 26 5.77 -19.17 22.01
C VAL A 26 6.95 -19.45 21.07
N ASN A 27 6.75 -19.26 19.75
CA ASN A 27 7.80 -19.44 18.75
C ASN A 27 7.74 -18.35 17.66
N PRO A 28 8.36 -17.17 17.88
CA PRO A 28 8.33 -16.06 16.93
C PRO A 28 8.93 -16.42 15.56
N PHE A 29 9.77 -17.44 15.46
CA PHE A 29 10.35 -17.90 14.18
C PHE A 29 9.31 -18.38 13.18
N TRP A 30 8.17 -18.88 13.63
CA TRP A 30 7.10 -19.39 12.77
C TRP A 30 6.01 -18.35 12.50
N HIS A 31 6.15 -17.14 13.05
CA HIS A 31 5.21 -16.07 12.75
C HIS A 31 5.32 -15.70 11.27
N SER A 32 4.20 -15.68 10.56
CA SER A 32 4.14 -15.48 9.09
C SER A 32 4.81 -14.18 8.62
N THR A 33 4.79 -13.14 9.44
CA THR A 33 5.40 -11.84 9.13
C THR A 33 6.93 -11.85 9.30
N ILE A 34 7.45 -12.69 10.21
CA ILE A 34 8.88 -12.74 10.52
C ILE A 34 9.60 -13.85 9.76
N ARG A 35 8.89 -14.94 9.42
CA ARG A 35 9.43 -16.07 8.66
C ARG A 35 10.26 -15.68 7.43
N PRO A 36 9.89 -14.69 6.58
CA PRO A 36 10.70 -14.29 5.42
C PRO A 36 12.11 -13.79 5.75
N PHE A 37 12.43 -13.47 7.01
CA PHE A 37 13.76 -12.99 7.39
C PHE A 37 14.82 -14.09 7.52
N TRP A 38 14.43 -15.36 7.65
CA TRP A 38 15.38 -16.47 7.78
C TRP A 38 15.05 -17.71 6.97
N ASP A 39 13.83 -17.82 6.44
CA ASP A 39 13.45 -18.97 5.62
C ASP A 39 13.80 -18.66 4.16
N ASP A 40 14.99 -19.13 3.75
CA ASP A 40 15.44 -19.08 2.35
C ASP A 40 14.85 -20.23 1.51
N THR A 41 13.99 -21.06 2.10
CA THR A 41 13.23 -22.01 1.29
C THR A 41 12.26 -21.22 0.42
N THR A 42 12.75 -20.79 -0.74
CA THR A 42 11.89 -20.66 -1.91
C THR A 42 11.10 -21.95 -1.95
N GLU A 43 9.80 -21.89 -1.66
CA GLU A 43 8.92 -22.99 -2.00
C GLU A 43 9.31 -23.40 -3.41
N LYS A 44 9.87 -24.62 -3.54
CA LYS A 44 9.98 -25.23 -4.83
C LYS A 44 8.59 -25.20 -5.38
N LEU A 45 8.41 -24.41 -6.43
CA LEU A 45 7.21 -24.38 -7.24
C LEU A 45 6.97 -25.80 -7.74
N ASP A 46 6.34 -26.62 -6.92
CA ASP A 46 5.75 -27.86 -7.36
C ASP A 46 4.53 -27.49 -8.17
N ASN A 47 4.73 -27.59 -9.47
CA ASN A 47 3.73 -27.64 -10.53
C ASN A 47 2.78 -26.44 -10.74
N GLU A 48 3.14 -25.63 -11.73
CA GLU A 48 2.24 -24.95 -12.70
C GLU A 48 1.14 -23.98 -12.20
N GLN A 49 0.95 -23.75 -10.93
CA GLN A 49 0.11 -22.66 -10.47
C GLN A 49 1.00 -21.52 -9.98
N LEU A 50 1.02 -20.42 -10.72
CA LEU A 50 1.57 -19.16 -10.27
C LEU A 50 0.99 -18.84 -8.89
N SER A 51 1.85 -18.67 -7.87
CA SER A 51 1.36 -18.28 -6.53
C SER A 51 0.66 -16.93 -6.59
N ASP A 52 -0.33 -16.71 -5.73
CA ASP A 52 -1.03 -15.42 -5.64
C ASP A 52 -0.06 -14.24 -5.50
N LYS A 53 1.05 -14.44 -4.78
CA LYS A 53 2.13 -13.47 -4.63
C LYS A 53 2.77 -13.15 -5.99
N THR A 54 3.15 -14.16 -6.76
CA THR A 54 3.78 -13.96 -8.09
C THR A 54 2.82 -13.24 -9.04
N LEU A 55 1.54 -13.60 -9.00
CA LEU A 55 0.50 -12.90 -9.78
C LEU A 55 0.38 -11.44 -9.38
N LEU A 56 0.36 -11.15 -8.07
CA LEU A 56 0.27 -9.78 -7.55
C LEU A 56 1.53 -8.98 -7.91
N GLU A 57 2.73 -9.55 -7.82
CA GLU A 57 3.98 -8.90 -8.24
C GLU A 57 3.95 -8.51 -9.73
N TYR A 58 3.43 -9.39 -10.57
CA TYR A 58 3.34 -9.14 -12.01
C TYR A 58 2.25 -8.13 -12.38
N LYS A 59 1.03 -8.33 -11.85
CA LYS A 59 -0.16 -7.51 -12.20
C LYS A 59 -0.27 -6.23 -11.37
N LYS A 60 0.36 -6.19 -10.20
CA LYS A 60 0.28 -5.11 -9.21
C LYS A 60 -1.14 -4.83 -8.69
N SER A 61 -2.08 -5.68 -9.01
CA SER A 61 -3.47 -5.62 -8.52
C SER A 61 -4.10 -7.00 -8.54
N MET A 62 -4.93 -7.29 -7.53
CA MET A 62 -5.63 -8.56 -7.38
C MET A 62 -7.01 -8.36 -6.75
N ILE A 63 -7.98 -9.13 -7.18
CA ILE A 63 -9.30 -9.17 -6.56
C ILE A 63 -9.49 -10.52 -5.88
N LEU A 64 -9.64 -10.49 -4.55
CA LEU A 64 -10.01 -11.67 -3.77
C LEU A 64 -11.52 -11.82 -3.73
N TYR A 65 -12.05 -12.85 -4.38
CA TYR A 65 -13.46 -13.15 -4.45
C TYR A 65 -13.82 -14.43 -3.66
N GLY A 66 -14.97 -14.43 -3.02
CA GLY A 66 -15.44 -15.59 -2.28
C GLY A 66 -16.56 -15.26 -1.29
N PRO A 67 -17.21 -16.28 -0.69
CA PRO A 67 -18.32 -16.06 0.24
C PRO A 67 -17.89 -15.28 1.49
N PRO A 68 -18.84 -14.65 2.21
CA PRO A 68 -18.55 -14.00 3.50
C PRO A 68 -17.89 -14.97 4.49
N GLY A 69 -17.02 -14.46 5.36
CA GLY A 69 -16.36 -15.27 6.40
C GLY A 69 -15.16 -16.11 5.93
N THR A 70 -14.72 -15.99 4.66
CA THR A 70 -13.55 -16.72 4.13
C THR A 70 -12.23 -16.00 4.36
N SER A 71 -12.17 -15.06 5.29
CA SER A 71 -10.93 -14.35 5.71
C SER A 71 -10.20 -13.62 4.60
N LYS A 72 -10.90 -13.12 3.55
CA LYS A 72 -10.28 -12.42 2.42
C LYS A 72 -9.43 -11.22 2.83
N SER A 73 -9.98 -10.33 3.65
CA SER A 73 -9.26 -9.12 4.13
C SER A 73 -8.04 -9.50 4.97
N TYR A 74 -8.13 -10.57 5.76
CA TYR A 74 -6.98 -11.12 6.49
C TYR A 74 -5.91 -11.67 5.54
N GLN A 75 -6.30 -12.42 4.52
CA GLN A 75 -5.37 -12.97 3.51
C GLN A 75 -4.68 -11.85 2.73
N ALA A 76 -5.43 -10.83 2.27
CA ALA A 76 -4.86 -9.66 1.61
C ALA A 76 -3.81 -8.97 2.48
N ARG A 77 -4.13 -8.73 3.76
CA ARG A 77 -3.20 -8.13 4.71
C ARG A 77 -1.96 -8.99 4.94
N LYS A 78 -2.13 -10.31 5.13
CA LYS A 78 -1.00 -11.24 5.31
C LYS A 78 -0.06 -11.29 4.10
N MET A 79 -0.61 -11.23 2.90
CA MET A 79 0.18 -11.16 1.67
C MET A 79 0.99 -9.86 1.61
N ALA A 80 0.37 -8.71 1.90
CA ALA A 80 1.05 -7.42 1.98
C ALA A 80 2.17 -7.42 3.03
N GLU A 81 1.88 -7.88 4.26
CA GLU A 81 2.87 -8.00 5.34
C GLU A 81 4.07 -8.87 4.93
N GLY A 82 3.82 -10.02 4.28
CA GLY A 82 4.87 -10.92 3.81
C GLY A 82 5.76 -10.28 2.74
N MET A 83 5.17 -9.56 1.77
CA MET A 83 5.93 -8.88 0.71
C MET A 83 6.75 -7.70 1.26
N ILE A 84 6.22 -6.93 2.21
CA ILE A 84 6.95 -5.86 2.90
C ILE A 84 8.13 -6.43 3.70
N ALA A 85 7.90 -7.48 4.50
CA ALA A 85 8.95 -8.13 5.30
C ALA A 85 10.09 -8.66 4.41
N GLU A 86 9.77 -9.26 3.26
CA GLU A 86 10.77 -9.72 2.31
C GLU A 86 11.56 -8.55 1.68
N ALA A 87 10.87 -7.48 1.31
CA ALA A 87 11.51 -6.29 0.76
C ALA A 87 12.42 -5.62 1.79
N LEU A 88 12.00 -5.49 3.05
CA LEU A 88 12.83 -5.01 4.14
C LEU A 88 14.07 -5.88 4.33
N ARG A 89 13.92 -7.22 4.35
CA ARG A 89 15.06 -8.14 4.46
C ARG A 89 16.11 -7.91 3.36
N LYS A 90 15.65 -7.67 2.12
CA LYS A 90 16.53 -7.46 0.96
C LYS A 90 17.24 -6.09 0.97
N ASN A 91 16.62 -5.08 1.56
CA ASN A 91 17.10 -3.70 1.48
C ASN A 91 17.75 -3.18 2.78
N SER A 92 17.61 -3.88 3.92
CA SER A 92 18.27 -3.51 5.18
C SER A 92 19.69 -4.06 5.27
N ALA A 93 20.56 -3.33 5.97
CA ALA A 93 21.95 -3.72 6.17
C ALA A 93 22.10 -5.03 6.96
N ASN A 94 21.16 -5.30 7.87
CA ASN A 94 21.13 -6.53 8.67
C ASN A 94 19.70 -6.87 9.11
N ILE A 95 19.50 -8.11 9.58
CA ILE A 95 18.20 -8.62 10.01
C ILE A 95 17.64 -7.85 11.21
N SER A 96 18.47 -7.44 12.15
CA SER A 96 18.00 -6.69 13.34
C SER A 96 17.40 -5.36 12.97
N GLU A 97 17.99 -4.64 12.01
CA GLU A 97 17.46 -3.38 11.48
C GLU A 97 16.13 -3.61 10.77
N ALA A 98 16.06 -4.62 9.90
CA ALA A 98 14.82 -4.97 9.20
C ALA A 98 13.67 -5.28 10.17
N ILE A 99 13.94 -6.04 11.23
CA ILE A 99 12.93 -6.39 12.23
C ILE A 99 12.51 -5.16 13.05
N SER A 100 13.47 -4.32 13.49
CA SER A 100 13.15 -3.14 14.29
C SER A 100 12.30 -2.09 13.54
N SER A 101 12.45 -2.01 12.23
CA SER A 101 11.66 -1.10 11.38
C SER A 101 10.34 -1.69 10.92
N LEU A 102 10.13 -3.02 11.06
CA LEU A 102 9.03 -3.74 10.43
C LEU A 102 7.66 -3.16 10.80
N GLN A 103 7.37 -2.96 12.09
CA GLN A 103 6.04 -2.48 12.51
C GLN A 103 5.74 -1.10 11.94
N ASN A 104 6.67 -0.17 12.06
CA ASN A 104 6.51 1.19 11.52
C ASN A 104 6.32 1.17 10.00
N THR A 105 7.04 0.29 9.30
CA THR A 105 6.90 0.13 7.85
C THR A 105 5.54 -0.46 7.50
N LEU A 106 5.05 -1.48 8.21
CA LEU A 106 3.72 -2.04 7.99
C LEU A 106 2.63 -0.97 8.14
N ASP A 107 2.71 -0.16 9.19
CA ASP A 107 1.72 0.88 9.48
C ASP A 107 1.73 2.02 8.44
N SER A 108 2.88 2.33 7.87
CA SER A 108 3.02 3.37 6.84
C SER A 108 2.81 2.88 5.41
N HIS A 109 2.93 1.57 5.14
CA HIS A 109 2.88 1.00 3.79
C HIS A 109 1.60 0.19 3.49
N ILE A 110 0.78 -0.10 4.50
CA ILE A 110 -0.49 -0.81 4.30
C ILE A 110 -1.66 0.15 4.58
N HIS A 111 -2.36 0.54 3.54
CA HIS A 111 -3.52 1.41 3.61
C HIS A 111 -4.79 0.58 3.41
N VAL A 112 -5.63 0.49 4.44
CA VAL A 112 -6.92 -0.22 4.36
C VAL A 112 -8.03 0.79 4.23
N LEU A 113 -8.78 0.72 3.13
CA LEU A 113 -9.92 1.56 2.84
C LEU A 113 -11.19 0.71 2.81
N GLN A 114 -12.08 0.94 3.76
CA GLN A 114 -13.38 0.28 3.78
C GLN A 114 -14.38 1.06 2.92
N MET A 115 -14.88 0.42 1.87
CA MET A 115 -15.86 1.01 0.98
C MET A 115 -17.26 0.95 1.59
N HIS A 116 -18.04 2.00 1.42
CA HIS A 116 -19.44 2.08 1.88
C HIS A 116 -20.32 2.74 0.80
N PRO A 117 -21.64 2.51 0.80
CA PRO A 117 -22.52 2.94 -0.30
C PRO A 117 -22.52 4.46 -0.60
N ASN A 118 -22.15 5.28 0.38
CA ASN A 118 -22.10 6.74 0.20
C ASN A 118 -20.72 7.24 -0.22
N TYR A 119 -19.76 6.34 -0.50
CA TYR A 119 -18.43 6.74 -0.98
C TYR A 119 -18.54 7.29 -2.40
N THR A 120 -18.01 8.48 -2.63
CA THR A 120 -18.09 9.18 -3.91
C THR A 120 -16.72 9.30 -4.57
N TYR A 121 -16.70 9.69 -5.84
CA TYR A 121 -15.47 10.07 -6.54
C TYR A 121 -14.75 11.21 -5.83
N ASP A 122 -15.52 12.18 -5.30
CA ASP A 122 -14.99 13.34 -4.60
C ASP A 122 -14.26 12.94 -3.30
N ASP A 123 -14.78 11.93 -2.59
CA ASP A 123 -14.13 11.40 -1.39
C ASP A 123 -12.88 10.57 -1.73
N PHE A 124 -12.90 9.92 -2.89
CA PHE A 124 -11.89 8.92 -3.24
C PHE A 124 -10.73 9.48 -4.06
N ILE A 125 -11.02 10.18 -5.16
CA ILE A 125 -9.98 10.71 -6.06
C ILE A 125 -9.77 12.20 -5.80
N ILE A 126 -10.76 13.03 -6.15
CA ILE A 126 -10.66 14.47 -6.05
C ILE A 126 -12.04 15.11 -6.00
N GLY A 127 -12.25 15.97 -5.01
CA GLY A 127 -13.51 16.64 -4.78
C GLY A 127 -13.44 18.15 -5.00
N LYS A 128 -14.60 18.76 -5.22
CA LYS A 128 -14.77 20.21 -5.29
C LYS A 128 -15.69 20.67 -4.17
N SER A 129 -15.30 21.73 -3.48
CA SER A 129 -16.10 22.38 -2.44
C SER A 129 -16.13 23.88 -2.68
N ILE A 130 -17.07 24.58 -2.05
CA ILE A 130 -17.11 26.05 -2.05
C ILE A 130 -16.60 26.52 -0.69
N ASP A 131 -15.57 27.34 -0.70
CA ASP A 131 -15.04 27.99 0.48
C ASP A 131 -14.98 29.51 0.24
N ASN A 132 -15.60 30.28 1.11
CA ASN A 132 -15.70 31.77 1.02
C ASN A 132 -16.13 32.26 -0.38
N GLY A 133 -17.02 31.52 -1.06
CA GLY A 133 -17.54 31.87 -2.38
C GLY A 133 -16.63 31.45 -3.56
N ASN A 134 -15.47 30.84 -3.29
CA ASN A 134 -14.56 30.31 -4.30
C ASN A 134 -14.66 28.78 -4.39
N ILE A 135 -14.45 28.26 -5.59
CA ILE A 135 -14.31 26.80 -5.78
C ILE A 135 -12.93 26.39 -5.26
N VAL A 136 -12.91 25.38 -4.40
CA VAL A 136 -11.68 24.79 -3.85
C VAL A 136 -11.65 23.31 -4.17
N VAL A 137 -10.59 22.88 -4.80
CA VAL A 137 -10.35 21.47 -5.11
C VAL A 137 -9.60 20.81 -3.94
N LYS A 138 -10.10 19.65 -3.48
CA LYS A 138 -9.50 18.90 -2.38
C LYS A 138 -9.12 17.49 -2.85
N PRO A 139 -7.88 17.04 -2.62
CA PRO A 139 -7.48 15.67 -2.87
C PRO A 139 -8.32 14.68 -2.07
N GLY A 140 -8.90 13.69 -2.76
CA GLY A 140 -9.57 12.56 -2.12
C GLY A 140 -8.56 11.59 -1.48
N LYS A 141 -9.07 10.57 -0.81
CA LYS A 141 -8.24 9.66 0.00
C LYS A 141 -7.16 8.95 -0.81
N MET A 142 -7.46 8.49 -2.03
CA MET A 142 -6.50 7.83 -2.91
C MET A 142 -5.37 8.77 -3.33
N LEU A 143 -5.70 10.00 -3.73
CA LEU A 143 -4.72 11.00 -4.13
C LEU A 143 -3.82 11.39 -2.95
N GLN A 144 -4.36 11.46 -1.73
CA GLN A 144 -3.59 11.70 -0.50
C GLN A 144 -2.60 10.56 -0.22
N ILE A 145 -3.03 9.29 -0.38
CA ILE A 145 -2.15 8.13 -0.22
C ILE A 145 -1.01 8.20 -1.25
N ILE A 146 -1.34 8.37 -2.52
CA ILE A 146 -0.34 8.44 -3.60
C ILE A 146 0.66 9.58 -3.36
N LYS A 147 0.19 10.75 -2.95
CA LYS A 147 1.06 11.89 -2.59
C LYS A 147 2.03 11.56 -1.45
N GLY A 148 1.61 10.70 -0.51
CA GLY A 148 2.45 10.27 0.61
C GLY A 148 3.51 9.23 0.27
N ILE A 149 3.41 8.53 -0.88
CA ILE A 149 4.34 7.45 -1.25
C ILE A 149 5.66 8.04 -1.76
N ASP A 150 6.77 7.51 -1.25
CA ASP A 150 8.08 7.73 -1.84
C ASP A 150 8.28 6.77 -3.03
N THR A 151 8.40 7.33 -4.23
CA THR A 151 8.57 6.56 -5.48
C THR A 151 9.93 5.89 -5.59
N GLU A 152 10.94 6.39 -4.88
CA GLU A 152 12.29 5.81 -4.81
C GLU A 152 12.41 4.71 -3.76
N ASP A 153 11.42 4.56 -2.89
CA ASP A 153 11.39 3.50 -1.91
C ASP A 153 11.23 2.13 -2.59
N LYS A 154 12.13 1.22 -2.25
CA LYS A 154 12.09 -0.17 -2.73
C LYS A 154 11.11 -1.06 -1.98
N ILE A 155 10.53 -0.53 -0.91
CA ILE A 155 9.51 -1.24 -0.13
C ILE A 155 8.13 -1.02 -0.79
N PRO A 156 7.34 -2.09 -1.01
CA PRO A 156 6.04 -1.95 -1.64
C PRO A 156 5.01 -1.30 -0.71
N HIS A 157 4.15 -0.47 -1.29
CA HIS A 157 2.95 0.06 -0.64
C HIS A 157 1.72 -0.70 -1.09
N PHE A 158 0.80 -0.99 -0.17
CA PHE A 158 -0.43 -1.73 -0.46
C PHE A 158 -1.66 -0.89 -0.13
N VAL A 159 -2.62 -0.90 -1.04
CA VAL A 159 -3.96 -0.35 -0.81
C VAL A 159 -4.95 -1.50 -0.85
N ILE A 160 -5.49 -1.84 0.30
CA ILE A 160 -6.51 -2.88 0.44
C ILE A 160 -7.88 -2.20 0.44
N LEU A 161 -8.65 -2.46 -0.61
CA LEU A 161 -10.00 -1.94 -0.78
C LEU A 161 -11.00 -2.98 -0.30
N ASP A 162 -11.46 -2.84 0.94
CA ASP A 162 -12.40 -3.78 1.54
C ASP A 162 -13.86 -3.42 1.19
N GLU A 163 -14.71 -4.43 1.04
CA GLU A 163 -16.13 -4.26 0.67
C GLU A 163 -16.35 -3.50 -0.63
N ILE A 164 -15.47 -3.68 -1.62
CA ILE A 164 -15.49 -2.97 -2.91
C ILE A 164 -16.83 -3.10 -3.66
N ASN A 165 -17.55 -4.20 -3.43
CA ASN A 165 -18.87 -4.47 -3.99
C ASN A 165 -19.99 -3.57 -3.45
N ARG A 166 -19.76 -2.78 -2.41
CA ARG A 166 -20.75 -1.86 -1.84
C ARG A 166 -20.85 -0.53 -2.55
N VAL A 167 -19.92 -0.22 -3.44
CA VAL A 167 -19.88 1.05 -4.18
C VAL A 167 -20.15 0.83 -5.67
N ASP A 168 -20.62 1.88 -6.35
CA ASP A 168 -20.56 1.92 -7.82
C ASP A 168 -19.10 2.13 -8.25
N ILE A 169 -18.43 1.01 -8.54
CA ILE A 169 -17.01 0.96 -8.85
C ILE A 169 -16.66 1.89 -10.00
N SER A 170 -17.46 1.88 -11.08
CA SER A 170 -17.21 2.69 -12.27
C SER A 170 -17.25 4.19 -11.96
N ARG A 171 -18.15 4.58 -11.07
CA ARG A 171 -18.34 5.98 -10.67
C ARG A 171 -17.30 6.46 -9.67
N VAL A 172 -16.93 5.61 -8.69
CA VAL A 172 -16.03 6.00 -7.59
C VAL A 172 -14.58 5.98 -8.02
N PHE A 173 -14.18 5.00 -8.85
CA PHE A 173 -12.78 4.81 -9.21
C PHE A 173 -12.33 5.66 -10.39
N GLY A 174 -13.25 6.01 -11.31
CA GLY A 174 -12.96 6.88 -12.43
C GLY A 174 -11.65 6.53 -13.15
N GLU A 175 -10.74 7.49 -13.21
CA GLU A 175 -9.46 7.40 -13.89
C GLU A 175 -8.46 6.43 -13.22
N LEU A 176 -8.71 5.99 -11.98
CA LEU A 176 -7.79 5.10 -11.26
C LEU A 176 -7.57 3.79 -12.01
N PHE A 177 -8.59 3.20 -12.60
CA PHE A 177 -8.42 1.95 -13.36
C PHE A 177 -7.43 2.10 -14.50
N THR A 178 -7.52 3.19 -15.26
CA THR A 178 -6.57 3.49 -16.33
C THR A 178 -5.18 3.78 -15.75
N ALA A 179 -5.09 4.54 -14.66
CA ALA A 179 -3.82 4.88 -14.01
C ALA A 179 -3.09 3.66 -13.40
N MET A 180 -3.82 2.60 -13.06
CA MET A 180 -3.26 1.34 -12.57
C MET A 180 -2.61 0.49 -13.68
N GLU A 181 -2.96 0.69 -14.94
CA GLU A 181 -2.38 -0.04 -16.06
C GLU A 181 -0.89 0.28 -16.22
N ALA A 182 -0.08 -0.74 -16.52
CA ALA A 182 1.38 -0.61 -16.61
C ALA A 182 1.85 0.50 -17.58
N SER A 183 1.09 0.76 -18.64
CA SER A 183 1.39 1.82 -19.64
C SER A 183 1.15 3.24 -19.13
N TYR A 184 0.37 3.41 -18.06
CA TYR A 184 -0.06 4.71 -17.52
C TYR A 184 0.51 5.02 -16.14
N ARG A 185 1.04 4.05 -15.39
CA ARG A 185 1.49 4.26 -14.00
C ARG A 185 2.41 5.46 -13.84
N ASP A 186 3.50 5.52 -14.59
CA ASP A 186 4.47 6.64 -14.48
C ASP A 186 4.05 7.89 -15.25
N LYS A 187 3.27 7.73 -16.30
CA LYS A 187 2.79 8.86 -17.11
C LYS A 187 1.65 9.60 -16.43
N GLY A 188 0.78 8.85 -15.75
CA GLY A 188 -0.43 9.34 -15.15
C GLY A 188 -1.60 9.51 -16.13
N VAL A 189 -2.78 9.73 -15.56
CA VAL A 189 -4.01 10.05 -16.27
C VAL A 189 -4.46 11.44 -15.86
N GLU A 190 -4.76 12.32 -16.81
CA GLU A 190 -5.19 13.69 -16.57
C GLU A 190 -6.50 13.71 -15.78
N LEU A 191 -6.58 14.51 -14.73
CA LEU A 191 -7.79 14.78 -13.96
C LEU A 191 -8.41 16.10 -14.43
N SER A 192 -9.71 16.10 -14.66
CA SER A 192 -10.46 17.27 -15.17
C SER A 192 -10.72 18.30 -14.07
N VAL A 193 -9.66 18.94 -13.58
CA VAL A 193 -9.72 20.01 -12.55
C VAL A 193 -8.89 21.20 -12.98
N ASN A 194 -9.30 22.40 -12.53
CA ASN A 194 -8.51 23.60 -12.72
C ASN A 194 -7.48 23.71 -11.59
N ILE A 195 -6.19 23.79 -11.92
CA ILE A 195 -5.10 23.90 -10.94
C ILE A 195 -5.26 25.14 -10.05
N ASN A 196 -5.78 26.24 -10.59
CA ASN A 196 -5.98 27.46 -9.81
C ASN A 196 -7.02 27.30 -8.68
N ASP A 197 -7.82 26.23 -8.71
CA ASP A 197 -8.79 25.92 -7.66
C ASP A 197 -8.16 25.03 -6.56
N ILE A 198 -6.91 24.60 -6.73
CA ILE A 198 -6.17 23.78 -5.74
C ILE A 198 -5.49 24.73 -4.75
N PRO A 199 -5.62 24.51 -3.43
CA PRO A 199 -4.91 25.30 -2.41
C PRO A 199 -3.39 25.26 -2.58
N GLU A 200 -2.69 26.37 -2.33
CA GLU A 200 -1.23 26.49 -2.54
C GLU A 200 -0.43 25.47 -1.73
N ASP A 201 -0.87 25.15 -0.52
CA ASP A 201 -0.27 24.13 0.34
C ASP A 201 -0.37 22.72 -0.26
N GLU A 202 -1.45 22.43 -0.99
CA GLU A 202 -1.63 21.17 -1.71
C GLU A 202 -0.82 21.11 -3.02
N ILE A 203 -0.74 22.24 -3.76
CA ILE A 203 -0.02 22.33 -5.05
C ILE A 203 1.43 21.89 -4.88
N LYS A 204 2.13 22.41 -3.88
CA LYS A 204 3.54 22.07 -3.65
C LYS A 204 3.75 20.56 -3.49
N GLY A 205 2.95 19.91 -2.66
CA GLY A 205 3.04 18.46 -2.45
C GLY A 205 2.76 17.65 -3.72
N LEU A 206 1.86 18.12 -4.59
CA LEU A 206 1.56 17.46 -5.87
C LEU A 206 2.67 17.70 -6.91
N GLN A 207 3.29 18.89 -6.92
CA GLN A 207 4.44 19.20 -7.77
C GLN A 207 5.66 18.38 -7.40
N ASP A 208 5.98 18.26 -6.12
CA ASP A 208 7.12 17.46 -5.62
C ASP A 208 6.99 15.97 -6.04
N LYS A 209 5.78 15.48 -6.25
CA LYS A 209 5.49 14.13 -6.77
C LYS A 209 5.35 14.08 -8.29
N GLY A 210 5.62 15.18 -9.00
CA GLY A 210 5.50 15.24 -10.46
C GLY A 210 4.09 14.97 -10.98
N MET A 211 3.07 15.23 -10.15
CA MET A 211 1.66 15.03 -10.51
C MET A 211 1.07 16.26 -11.21
N ILE A 212 1.75 17.38 -11.18
CA ILE A 212 1.38 18.59 -11.93
C ILE A 212 2.38 18.77 -13.08
N ASN A 213 1.85 18.88 -14.29
CA ASN A 213 2.62 19.19 -15.50
C ASN A 213 1.78 20.02 -16.46
N ASP A 214 2.37 21.06 -17.07
CA ASP A 214 1.71 21.95 -18.04
C ASP A 214 0.34 22.46 -17.54
N ASP A 215 0.27 22.93 -16.30
CA ASP A 215 -0.94 23.42 -15.62
C ASP A 215 -2.10 22.39 -15.56
N LYS A 216 -1.76 21.11 -15.58
CA LYS A 216 -2.71 19.99 -15.46
C LYS A 216 -2.31 19.07 -14.31
N LEU A 217 -3.33 18.50 -13.66
CA LEU A 217 -3.15 17.52 -12.61
C LEU A 217 -3.27 16.10 -13.20
N TYR A 218 -2.35 15.22 -12.84
CA TYR A 218 -2.32 13.82 -13.27
C TYR A 218 -2.41 12.88 -12.08
N LEU A 219 -3.28 11.89 -12.16
CA LEU A 219 -3.30 10.75 -11.25
C LEU A 219 -2.19 9.78 -11.67
N LYS A 220 -1.09 9.76 -10.92
CA LYS A 220 0.06 8.87 -11.16
C LYS A 220 0.12 7.80 -10.08
N VAL A 221 -0.07 6.54 -10.46
CA VAL A 221 0.06 5.40 -9.55
C VAL A 221 1.52 4.93 -9.54
N PRO A 222 2.24 5.01 -8.42
CA PRO A 222 3.64 4.60 -8.33
C PRO A 222 3.85 3.11 -8.66
N ASN A 223 5.03 2.78 -9.18
CA ASN A 223 5.37 1.39 -9.52
C ASN A 223 5.52 0.47 -8.32
N ASN A 224 5.85 1.02 -7.15
CA ASN A 224 5.92 0.29 -5.87
C ASN A 224 4.58 0.21 -5.14
N MET A 225 3.45 0.61 -5.77
CA MET A 225 2.10 0.56 -5.20
C MET A 225 1.30 -0.62 -5.75
N TYR A 226 0.64 -1.36 -4.86
CA TYR A 226 -0.14 -2.57 -5.12
C TYR A 226 -1.58 -2.42 -4.60
N PHE A 227 -2.52 -3.13 -5.28
CA PHE A 227 -3.95 -3.09 -4.93
C PHE A 227 -4.52 -4.48 -4.72
#